data_9ddca88ba9d7464f9f630a505a4e5312
#
_entry.id   9ddca88ba9d7464f9f630a505a4e5312
#
_cell.length_a   1.000
_cell.length_b   1.000
_cell.length_c   1.000
_cell.angle_alpha   90.00
_cell.angle_beta   90.00
_cell.angle_gamma   90.00
#
_symmetry.space_group_name_H-M   'P 1'
#
loop_
_entity.id
_entity.type
_entity.pdbx_description
1 polymer ?
#
loop_
_entity_poly.entity_id
_entity_poly.type
_entity_poly.pdbx_seq_one_letter_code
_entity_poly.pdbx_strand_id
1 'polypeptide(L)'
;MGKASAGPPDEVLVVAAILGDLDAFDELASRYRAAVVRVAQSIVGREDAEDIAQDALLLAFKALPSIEEPKKFAAWLSAITRHRALRVGKRESAQQARRVEMDELLIEKLDALARPFLDESKNEELRLALKQVPEDYAFVLKLKFLDEMPLKRIAAFVGLPLSTIKWRLHHGKQLLRKEVELLRK
;
A
#
# COMPACT_ATOMS: atom_id res chain seq x y z
N MET A 1 -12.91 27.30 -4.03
CA MET A 1 -12.54 25.93 -4.45
C MET A 1 -11.07 25.94 -4.87
N GLY A 2 -10.17 25.67 -3.92
CA GLY A 2 -8.73 25.67 -4.16
C GLY A 2 -8.33 24.44 -4.97
N LYS A 3 -7.77 24.64 -6.17
CA LYS A 3 -6.92 23.63 -6.80
C LYS A 3 -5.74 23.43 -5.83
N ALA A 4 -5.70 22.28 -5.16
CA ALA A 4 -4.48 21.84 -4.50
C ALA A 4 -3.39 21.88 -5.60
N SER A 5 -2.40 22.74 -5.40
CA SER A 5 -1.23 22.85 -6.26
C SER A 5 -0.60 21.45 -6.29
N ALA A 6 -0.79 20.73 -7.39
CA ALA A 6 -0.05 19.51 -7.61
C ALA A 6 1.43 19.92 -7.67
N GLY A 7 2.20 19.58 -6.64
CA GLY A 7 3.63 19.86 -6.60
C GLY A 7 4.37 19.37 -7.87
N PRO A 8 5.69 19.52 -7.95
CA PRO A 8 6.47 19.13 -9.13
C PRO A 8 6.12 17.70 -9.58
N PRO A 9 6.17 17.40 -10.90
CA PRO A 9 6.03 16.04 -11.39
C PRO A 9 7.05 15.10 -10.77
N ASP A 10 6.68 13.83 -10.57
CA ASP A 10 7.57 12.86 -9.94
C ASP A 10 8.91 12.71 -10.70
N GLU A 11 8.90 12.79 -12.04
CA GLU A 11 10.12 12.73 -12.85
C GLU A 11 11.10 13.87 -12.56
N VAL A 12 10.58 15.05 -12.23
CA VAL A 12 11.41 16.23 -11.87
C VAL A 12 12.03 16.00 -10.49
N LEU A 13 11.24 15.51 -9.54
CA LEU A 13 11.74 15.19 -8.20
C LEU A 13 12.78 14.06 -8.23
N VAL A 14 12.58 13.04 -9.06
CA VAL A 14 13.56 11.95 -9.23
C VAL A 14 14.90 12.50 -9.74
N VAL A 15 14.88 13.34 -10.77
CA VAL A 15 16.10 13.95 -11.29
C VAL A 15 16.77 14.83 -10.25
N ALA A 16 16.02 15.67 -9.53
CA ALA A 16 16.56 16.51 -8.47
C ALA A 16 17.21 15.66 -7.35
N ALA A 17 16.53 14.58 -6.92
CA ALA A 17 17.05 13.68 -5.90
C ALA A 17 18.32 12.94 -6.35
N ILE A 18 18.44 12.54 -7.63
CA ILE A 18 19.66 11.96 -8.20
C ILE A 18 20.82 12.97 -8.15
N LEU A 19 20.52 14.25 -8.33
CA LEU A 19 21.51 15.34 -8.25
C LEU A 19 21.86 15.75 -6.81
N GLY A 20 21.27 15.08 -5.80
CA GLY A 20 21.58 15.26 -4.38
C GLY A 20 20.58 16.11 -3.59
N ASP A 21 19.47 16.50 -4.19
CA ASP A 21 18.38 17.18 -3.48
C ASP A 21 17.59 16.17 -2.62
N LEU A 22 17.88 16.15 -1.32
CA LEU A 22 17.23 15.25 -0.35
C LEU A 22 15.74 15.59 -0.16
N ASP A 23 15.38 16.88 -0.19
CA ASP A 23 13.99 17.32 -0.03
C ASP A 23 13.10 16.78 -1.18
N ALA A 24 13.67 16.68 -2.38
CA ALA A 24 12.98 16.09 -3.52
C ALA A 24 12.69 14.59 -3.30
N PHE A 25 13.60 13.84 -2.67
CA PHE A 25 13.33 12.45 -2.33
C PHE A 25 12.31 12.32 -1.19
N ASP A 26 12.39 13.16 -0.17
CA ASP A 26 11.45 13.18 0.94
C ASP A 26 10.02 13.46 0.47
N GLU A 27 9.86 14.36 -0.49
CA GLU A 27 8.56 14.60 -1.14
C GLU A 27 8.06 13.35 -1.90
N LEU A 28 8.92 12.66 -2.66
CA LEU A 28 8.57 11.39 -3.30
C LEU A 28 8.18 10.32 -2.28
N ALA A 29 8.97 10.16 -1.23
CA ALA A 29 8.69 9.21 -0.16
C ALA A 29 7.34 9.50 0.51
N SER A 30 7.06 10.76 0.82
CA SER A 30 5.77 11.20 1.38
C SER A 30 4.60 10.86 0.47
N ARG A 31 4.72 11.10 -0.84
CA ARG A 31 3.66 10.81 -1.85
C ARG A 31 3.30 9.34 -1.97
N TYR A 32 4.29 8.46 -1.75
CA TYR A 32 4.13 7.02 -1.99
C TYR A 32 4.09 6.18 -0.72
N ARG A 33 4.42 6.74 0.46
CA ARG A 33 4.48 6.00 1.72
C ARG A 33 3.26 5.12 1.96
N ALA A 34 2.05 5.69 1.87
CA ALA A 34 0.82 4.94 2.10
C ALA A 34 0.66 3.77 1.13
N ALA A 35 0.98 3.97 -0.16
CA ALA A 35 0.92 2.91 -1.16
C ALA A 35 1.96 1.81 -0.91
N VAL A 36 3.18 2.18 -0.51
CA VAL A 36 4.27 1.25 -0.17
C VAL A 36 3.87 0.39 1.03
N VAL A 37 3.35 1.01 2.10
CA VAL A 37 2.83 0.29 3.28
C VAL A 37 1.73 -0.69 2.88
N ARG A 38 0.78 -0.30 2.03
CA ARG A 38 -0.29 -1.20 1.58
C ARG A 38 0.20 -2.38 0.76
N VAL A 39 1.21 -2.18 -0.10
CA VAL A 39 1.84 -3.30 -0.81
C VAL A 39 2.51 -4.25 0.16
N ALA A 40 3.24 -3.74 1.15
CA ALA A 40 3.84 -4.56 2.19
C ALA A 40 2.78 -5.33 2.98
N GLN A 41 1.71 -4.65 3.45
CA GLN A 41 0.60 -5.27 4.20
C GLN A 41 -0.09 -6.41 3.44
N SER A 42 -0.22 -6.30 2.11
CA SER A 42 -0.86 -7.36 1.31
C SER A 42 -0.01 -8.63 1.20
N ILE A 43 1.27 -8.57 1.57
CA ILE A 43 2.21 -9.70 1.43
C ILE A 43 2.59 -10.28 2.79
N VAL A 44 2.90 -9.45 3.80
CA VAL A 44 3.40 -9.90 5.11
C VAL A 44 2.43 -9.63 6.26
N GLY A 45 1.26 -9.02 5.99
CA GLY A 45 0.35 -8.62 7.04
C GLY A 45 0.67 -7.24 7.62
N ARG A 46 0.03 -6.91 8.75
CA ARG A 46 0.08 -5.54 9.31
C ARG A 46 1.31 -5.26 10.16
N GLU A 47 1.79 -6.28 10.86
CA GLU A 47 2.79 -6.16 11.91
C GLU A 47 4.14 -5.67 11.36
N ASP A 48 4.59 -6.26 10.25
CA ASP A 48 5.90 -5.95 9.65
C ASP A 48 5.83 -4.94 8.50
N ALA A 49 4.63 -4.51 8.12
CA ALA A 49 4.42 -3.71 6.92
C ALA A 49 5.11 -2.33 6.95
N GLU A 50 5.14 -1.67 8.12
CA GLU A 50 5.80 -0.37 8.27
C GLU A 50 7.32 -0.50 8.17
N ASP A 51 7.92 -1.51 8.80
CA ASP A 51 9.36 -1.75 8.73
C ASP A 51 9.79 -2.10 7.31
N ILE A 52 9.00 -2.94 6.62
CA ILE A 52 9.25 -3.29 5.23
C ILE A 52 9.09 -2.07 4.32
N ALA A 53 8.12 -1.20 4.58
CA ALA A 53 7.93 0.02 3.82
C ALA A 53 9.11 0.96 3.99
N GLN A 54 9.60 1.13 5.20
CA GLN A 54 10.78 1.94 5.50
C GLN A 54 12.03 1.38 4.80
N ASP A 55 12.26 0.07 4.90
CA ASP A 55 13.34 -0.62 4.20
C ASP A 55 13.24 -0.46 2.68
N ALA A 56 12.05 -0.57 2.11
CA ALA A 56 11.84 -0.42 0.66
C ALA A 56 12.14 1.01 0.20
N LEU A 57 11.72 2.03 0.97
CA LEU A 57 12.04 3.43 0.68
C LEU A 57 13.55 3.70 0.79
N LEU A 58 14.22 3.13 1.80
CA LEU A 58 15.67 3.25 1.96
C LEU A 58 16.43 2.56 0.81
N LEU A 59 15.98 1.38 0.38
CA LEU A 59 16.54 0.70 -0.79
C LEU A 59 16.32 1.50 -2.07
N ALA A 60 15.13 2.09 -2.23
CA ALA A 60 14.82 2.96 -3.36
C ALA A 60 15.72 4.19 -3.37
N PHE A 61 15.95 4.85 -2.24
CA PHE A 61 16.87 5.98 -2.14
C PHE A 61 18.28 5.60 -2.59
N LYS A 62 18.82 4.49 -2.08
CA LYS A 62 20.17 4.01 -2.42
C LYS A 62 20.31 3.61 -3.89
N ALA A 63 19.25 3.03 -4.47
CA ALA A 63 19.23 2.56 -5.85
C ALA A 63 18.76 3.62 -6.85
N LEU A 64 18.33 4.81 -6.39
CA LEU A 64 17.78 5.86 -7.24
C LEU A 64 18.71 6.27 -8.40
N PRO A 65 20.03 6.38 -8.21
CA PRO A 65 20.94 6.70 -9.32
C PRO A 65 20.96 5.67 -10.45
N SER A 66 20.47 4.46 -10.22
CA SER A 66 20.40 3.39 -11.23
C SER A 66 19.09 3.36 -12.01
N ILE A 67 18.16 4.29 -11.74
CA ILE A 67 16.90 4.34 -12.47
C ILE A 67 17.10 4.83 -13.91
N GLU A 68 16.79 3.99 -14.89
CA GLU A 68 16.96 4.33 -16.29
C GLU A 68 15.89 5.33 -16.79
N GLU A 69 14.67 5.19 -16.31
CA GLU A 69 13.53 6.00 -16.73
C GLU A 69 12.86 6.67 -15.52
N PRO A 70 13.15 7.95 -15.20
CA PRO A 70 12.53 8.68 -14.08
C PRO A 70 11.01 8.67 -14.09
N LYS A 71 10.39 8.66 -15.27
CA LYS A 71 8.92 8.58 -15.44
C LYS A 71 8.32 7.27 -14.90
N LYS A 72 9.12 6.21 -14.79
CA LYS A 72 8.70 4.90 -14.27
C LYS A 72 8.93 4.73 -12.78
N PHE A 73 9.34 5.77 -12.06
CA PHE A 73 9.66 5.73 -10.63
C PHE A 73 8.56 5.03 -9.80
N ALA A 74 7.29 5.35 -10.03
CA ALA A 74 6.18 4.77 -9.28
C ALA A 74 6.12 3.23 -9.39
N ALA A 75 6.20 2.71 -10.62
CA ALA A 75 6.19 1.27 -10.88
C ALA A 75 7.47 0.59 -10.36
N TRP A 76 8.61 1.25 -10.51
CA TRP A 76 9.91 0.79 -10.03
C TRP A 76 9.92 0.69 -8.48
N LEU A 77 9.43 1.70 -7.76
CA LEU A 77 9.28 1.68 -6.31
C LEU A 77 8.32 0.56 -5.85
N SER A 78 7.20 0.37 -6.56
CA SER A 78 6.27 -0.74 -6.29
C SER A 78 6.94 -2.10 -6.43
N ALA A 79 7.80 -2.29 -7.44
CA ALA A 79 8.55 -3.53 -7.65
C ALA A 79 9.57 -3.78 -6.51
N ILE A 80 10.34 -2.75 -6.09
CA ILE A 80 11.25 -2.84 -4.94
C ILE A 80 10.49 -3.27 -3.68
N THR A 81 9.36 -2.59 -3.40
CA THR A 81 8.53 -2.89 -2.23
C THR A 81 8.05 -4.34 -2.23
N ARG A 82 7.50 -4.79 -3.35
CA ARG A 82 7.01 -6.17 -3.50
C ARG A 82 8.12 -7.19 -3.32
N HIS A 83 9.28 -6.95 -3.94
CA HIS A 83 10.43 -7.83 -3.80
C HIS A 83 10.94 -7.91 -2.36
N ARG A 84 11.00 -6.76 -1.65
CA ARG A 84 11.40 -6.72 -0.24
C ARG A 84 10.41 -7.49 0.64
N ALA A 85 9.12 -7.24 0.49
CA ALA A 85 8.07 -7.92 1.24
C ALA A 85 8.09 -9.45 1.01
N LEU A 86 8.20 -9.90 -0.24
CA LEU A 86 8.29 -11.32 -0.55
C LEU A 86 9.53 -12.01 0.04
N ARG A 87 10.67 -11.31 0.12
CA ARG A 87 11.88 -11.86 0.77
C ARG A 87 11.70 -12.05 2.27
N VAL A 88 11.03 -11.13 2.94
CA VAL A 88 10.74 -11.23 4.38
C VAL A 88 9.69 -12.31 4.62
N GLY A 89 8.56 -12.28 3.93
CA GLY A 89 7.50 -13.28 4.07
C GLY A 89 7.96 -14.72 3.83
N LYS A 90 8.90 -14.95 2.89
CA LYS A 90 9.50 -16.29 2.71
C LYS A 90 10.37 -16.72 3.88
N ARG A 91 11.09 -15.79 4.53
CA ARG A 91 11.90 -16.09 5.71
C ARG A 91 11.03 -16.42 6.92
N GLU A 92 9.94 -15.68 7.09
CA GLU A 92 8.97 -15.90 8.17
C GLU A 92 8.22 -17.22 7.99
N SER A 93 7.76 -17.54 6.76
CA SER A 93 7.14 -18.82 6.46
C SER A 93 8.07 -20.00 6.73
N ALA A 94 9.36 -19.86 6.43
CA ALA A 94 10.37 -20.88 6.73
C ALA A 94 10.66 -21.00 8.23
N GLN A 95 10.60 -19.87 8.99
CA GLN A 95 10.72 -19.88 10.45
C GLN A 95 9.41 -20.35 11.13
N GLN A 96 8.26 -19.95 10.59
CA GLN A 96 6.95 -20.40 11.05
C GLN A 96 6.79 -21.91 10.87
N ALA A 97 7.20 -22.48 9.74
CA ALA A 97 7.20 -23.91 9.53
C ALA A 97 8.07 -24.68 10.55
N ARG A 98 9.07 -24.03 11.14
CA ARG A 98 9.88 -24.59 12.25
C ARG A 98 9.28 -24.31 13.64
N ARG A 99 8.33 -23.38 13.76
CA ARG A 99 7.66 -22.98 15.03
C ARG A 99 6.26 -23.57 15.22
N VAL A 100 5.64 -24.17 14.20
CA VAL A 100 4.25 -24.67 14.21
C VAL A 100 4.02 -25.83 15.23
N GLU A 101 5.03 -26.25 15.97
CA GLU A 101 4.82 -27.22 17.08
C GLU A 101 4.53 -26.56 18.46
N MET A 102 4.44 -25.24 18.58
CA MET A 102 4.40 -24.66 19.94
C MET A 102 3.60 -23.36 20.14
N ASP A 103 2.54 -22.99 19.50
CA ASP A 103 1.69 -21.88 20.04
C ASP A 103 0.44 -21.50 19.19
N GLU A 104 -0.51 -22.41 19.06
CA GLU A 104 -1.87 -22.00 18.59
C GLU A 104 -2.66 -21.20 19.66
N LEU A 105 -2.23 -21.22 20.91
CA LEU A 105 -2.94 -20.58 22.04
C LEU A 105 -2.51 -19.13 22.33
N LEU A 106 -1.38 -18.67 21.81
CA LEU A 106 -0.87 -17.31 22.06
C LEU A 106 -1.37 -16.29 21.02
N ILE A 107 -1.64 -16.74 19.79
CA ILE A 107 -2.08 -15.88 18.69
C ILE A 107 -3.48 -15.31 18.95
N GLU A 108 -4.37 -16.11 19.53
CA GLU A 108 -5.76 -15.69 19.84
C GLU A 108 -5.84 -14.60 20.92
N LYS A 109 -4.84 -14.53 21.82
CA LYS A 109 -4.77 -13.53 22.90
C LYS A 109 -4.12 -12.21 22.49
N LEU A 110 -3.28 -12.19 21.47
CA LEU A 110 -2.60 -10.97 20.99
C LEU A 110 -3.46 -10.15 20.06
N ASP A 111 -4.37 -10.80 19.32
CA ASP A 111 -5.32 -10.11 18.43
C ASP A 111 -6.38 -9.29 19.21
N ALA A 112 -6.60 -9.63 20.46
CA ALA A 112 -7.51 -8.91 21.36
C ALA A 112 -6.94 -7.62 21.96
N LEU A 113 -5.61 -7.44 21.96
CA LEU A 113 -4.94 -6.31 22.61
C LEU A 113 -4.51 -5.17 21.65
N ALA A 114 -4.57 -5.38 20.35
CA ALA A 114 -4.15 -4.40 19.35
C ALA A 114 -5.33 -3.62 18.74
N ARG A 115 -6.17 -2.99 19.56
CA ARG A 115 -7.22 -2.07 19.10
C ARG A 115 -6.87 -0.63 19.41
N PRO A 116 -6.48 0.20 18.44
CA PRO A 116 -6.47 1.65 18.63
C PRO A 116 -7.86 2.23 18.33
N PHE A 117 -8.26 3.11 19.19
CA PHE A 117 -9.47 3.92 19.22
C PHE A 117 -9.71 4.70 17.92
N LEU A 118 -10.74 4.38 17.19
CA LEU A 118 -11.43 5.24 16.23
C LEU A 118 -12.88 4.77 16.16
N ASP A 119 -13.83 5.69 16.10
CA ASP A 119 -15.29 5.58 16.08
C ASP A 119 -15.83 4.26 15.46
N GLU A 120 -16.18 3.27 16.33
CA GLU A 120 -16.06 1.84 16.00
C GLU A 120 -17.21 1.25 15.18
N SER A 121 -18.41 1.82 15.22
CA SER A 121 -19.56 1.09 14.66
C SER A 121 -19.73 1.19 13.14
N LYS A 122 -19.49 2.35 12.54
CA LYS A 122 -19.62 2.53 11.08
C LYS A 122 -18.38 2.07 10.31
N ASN A 123 -17.21 2.10 10.95
CA ASN A 123 -15.95 1.66 10.36
C ASN A 123 -15.80 0.13 10.34
N GLU A 124 -16.40 -0.59 11.30
CA GLU A 124 -16.33 -2.06 11.37
C GLU A 124 -17.09 -2.73 10.22
N GLU A 125 -18.33 -2.30 9.95
CA GLU A 125 -19.09 -2.80 8.79
C GLU A 125 -18.32 -2.59 7.48
N LEU A 126 -17.79 -1.39 7.29
CA LEU A 126 -17.02 -1.07 6.09
C LEU A 126 -15.73 -1.89 5.98
N ARG A 127 -15.06 -2.13 7.10
CA ARG A 127 -13.84 -2.98 7.16
C ARG A 127 -14.15 -4.44 6.86
N LEU A 128 -15.25 -4.97 7.42
CA LEU A 128 -15.70 -6.34 7.15
C LEU A 128 -16.12 -6.50 5.69
N ALA A 129 -16.91 -5.56 5.17
CA ALA A 129 -17.30 -5.55 3.75
C ALA A 129 -16.07 -5.46 2.82
N LEU A 130 -15.09 -4.63 3.17
CA LEU A 130 -13.88 -4.48 2.37
C LEU A 130 -13.01 -5.75 2.34
N LYS A 131 -13.07 -6.60 3.37
CA LYS A 131 -12.40 -7.92 3.39
C LYS A 131 -13.04 -8.92 2.43
N GLN A 132 -14.32 -8.78 2.11
CA GLN A 132 -15.04 -9.65 1.16
C GLN A 132 -14.86 -9.20 -0.30
N VAL A 133 -14.43 -7.96 -0.53
CA VAL A 133 -14.12 -7.47 -1.87
C VAL A 133 -12.79 -8.08 -2.34
N PRO A 134 -12.71 -8.64 -3.58
CA PRO A 134 -11.45 -9.19 -4.10
C PRO A 134 -10.30 -8.17 -4.02
N GLU A 135 -9.09 -8.65 -3.68
CA GLU A 135 -7.93 -7.83 -3.30
C GLU A 135 -7.60 -6.73 -4.32
N ASP A 136 -7.66 -7.05 -5.61
CA ASP A 136 -7.38 -6.12 -6.72
C ASP A 136 -8.28 -4.87 -6.71
N TYR A 137 -9.55 -5.03 -6.34
CA TYR A 137 -10.51 -3.92 -6.23
C TYR A 137 -10.36 -3.22 -4.89
N ALA A 138 -10.22 -3.99 -3.80
CA ALA A 138 -10.05 -3.46 -2.45
C ALA A 138 -8.78 -2.59 -2.36
N PHE A 139 -7.69 -2.99 -3.02
CA PHE A 139 -6.44 -2.24 -3.07
C PHE A 139 -6.63 -0.86 -3.71
N VAL A 140 -7.27 -0.81 -4.89
CA VAL A 140 -7.54 0.47 -5.59
C VAL A 140 -8.49 1.37 -4.78
N LEU A 141 -9.50 0.77 -4.11
CA LEU A 141 -10.40 1.51 -3.23
C LEU A 141 -9.65 2.14 -2.04
N LYS A 142 -8.77 1.37 -1.38
CA LYS A 142 -7.96 1.86 -0.25
C LYS A 142 -7.06 3.02 -0.68
N LEU A 143 -6.29 2.86 -1.77
CA LEU A 143 -5.43 3.92 -2.29
C LEU A 143 -6.22 5.19 -2.67
N LYS A 144 -7.44 5.04 -3.21
CA LYS A 144 -8.25 6.20 -3.63
C LYS A 144 -8.93 6.89 -2.47
N PHE A 145 -9.54 6.16 -1.53
CA PHE A 145 -10.44 6.72 -0.53
C PHE A 145 -9.83 6.85 0.87
N LEU A 146 -8.87 6.00 1.23
CA LEU A 146 -8.17 6.12 2.52
C LEU A 146 -6.88 6.94 2.39
N ASP A 147 -6.14 6.77 1.28
CA ASP A 147 -4.88 7.47 1.06
C ASP A 147 -5.02 8.69 0.13
N GLU A 148 -6.25 8.97 -0.33
CA GLU A 148 -6.61 10.11 -1.20
C GLU A 148 -5.77 10.23 -2.48
N MET A 149 -5.10 9.12 -2.88
CA MET A 149 -4.16 9.12 -3.99
C MET A 149 -4.87 9.45 -5.32
N PRO A 150 -4.30 10.35 -6.16
CA PRO A 150 -4.83 10.64 -7.48
C PRO A 150 -4.82 9.42 -8.39
N LEU A 151 -5.88 9.22 -9.20
CA LEU A 151 -6.02 8.02 -10.07
C LEU A 151 -4.83 7.82 -11.03
N LYS A 152 -4.25 8.90 -11.55
CA LYS A 152 -3.06 8.83 -12.42
C LYS A 152 -1.86 8.22 -11.67
N ARG A 153 -1.67 8.61 -10.39
CA ARG A 153 -0.60 8.08 -9.55
C ARG A 153 -0.85 6.62 -9.16
N ILE A 154 -2.12 6.26 -8.86
CA ILE A 154 -2.51 4.85 -8.65
C ILE A 154 -2.18 4.03 -9.88
N ALA A 155 -2.53 4.49 -11.09
CA ALA A 155 -2.26 3.81 -12.34
C ALA A 155 -0.75 3.58 -12.56
N ALA A 156 0.06 4.62 -12.34
CA ALA A 156 1.51 4.54 -12.44
C ALA A 156 2.11 3.57 -11.41
N PHE A 157 1.63 3.61 -10.16
CA PHE A 157 2.12 2.76 -9.07
C PHE A 157 1.76 1.28 -9.25
N VAL A 158 0.51 1.01 -9.64
CA VAL A 158 0.03 -0.37 -9.90
C VAL A 158 0.57 -0.93 -11.22
N GLY A 159 1.02 -0.07 -12.13
CA GLY A 159 1.49 -0.46 -13.46
C GLY A 159 0.37 -0.85 -14.42
N LEU A 160 -0.83 -0.26 -14.25
CA LEU A 160 -2.01 -0.53 -15.07
C LEU A 160 -2.51 0.73 -15.78
N PRO A 161 -3.16 0.59 -16.94
CA PRO A 161 -3.79 1.72 -17.64
C PRO A 161 -4.80 2.46 -16.76
N LEU A 162 -4.89 3.77 -16.89
CA LEU A 162 -5.84 4.60 -16.14
C LEU A 162 -7.31 4.17 -16.34
N SER A 163 -7.65 3.69 -17.55
CA SER A 163 -8.96 3.11 -17.86
C SER A 163 -9.26 1.89 -16.98
N THR A 164 -8.30 0.99 -16.81
CA THR A 164 -8.39 -0.19 -15.94
C THR A 164 -8.58 0.22 -14.48
N ILE A 165 -7.83 1.21 -13.99
CA ILE A 165 -8.00 1.71 -12.62
C ILE A 165 -9.39 2.32 -12.41
N LYS A 166 -9.90 3.11 -13.37
CA LYS A 166 -11.26 3.66 -13.31
C LYS A 166 -12.31 2.55 -13.29
N TRP A 167 -12.13 1.51 -14.10
CA TRP A 167 -13.03 0.36 -14.15
C TRP A 167 -12.99 -0.43 -12.82
N ARG A 168 -11.78 -0.74 -12.29
CA ARG A 168 -11.63 -1.40 -10.99
C ARG A 168 -12.28 -0.59 -9.86
N LEU A 169 -12.12 0.73 -9.88
CA LEU A 169 -12.73 1.60 -8.87
C LEU A 169 -14.26 1.57 -8.94
N HIS A 170 -14.84 1.60 -10.16
CA HIS A 170 -16.29 1.54 -10.36
C HIS A 170 -16.85 0.19 -9.89
N HIS A 171 -16.29 -0.91 -10.36
CA HIS A 171 -16.70 -2.27 -9.97
C HIS A 171 -16.48 -2.54 -8.47
N GLY A 172 -15.33 -2.12 -7.94
CA GLY A 172 -15.04 -2.25 -6.52
C GLY A 172 -16.07 -1.54 -5.62
N LYS A 173 -16.55 -0.35 -6.01
CA LYS A 173 -17.63 0.33 -5.30
C LYS A 173 -18.94 -0.45 -5.32
N GLN A 174 -19.28 -1.09 -6.45
CA GLN A 174 -20.49 -1.90 -6.56
C GLN A 174 -20.41 -3.13 -5.67
N LEU A 175 -19.27 -3.84 -5.68
CA LEU A 175 -19.02 -4.97 -4.82
C LEU A 175 -19.08 -4.57 -3.33
N LEU A 176 -18.39 -3.51 -2.95
CA LEU A 176 -18.38 -3.02 -1.57
C LEU A 176 -19.78 -2.66 -1.08
N ARG A 177 -20.60 -1.99 -1.91
CA ARG A 177 -21.99 -1.66 -1.57
C ARG A 177 -22.80 -2.91 -1.31
N LYS A 178 -22.68 -3.93 -2.16
CA LYS A 178 -23.35 -5.21 -2.00
C LYS A 178 -22.99 -5.90 -0.69
N GLU A 179 -21.69 -5.93 -0.34
CA GLU A 179 -21.23 -6.54 0.90
C GLU A 179 -21.74 -5.79 2.15
N VAL A 180 -21.75 -4.44 2.11
CA VAL A 180 -22.33 -3.63 3.21
C VAL A 180 -23.82 -3.90 3.36
N GLU A 181 -24.59 -4.06 2.26
CA GLU A 181 -26.02 -4.38 2.30
C GLU A 181 -26.28 -5.80 2.88
N LEU A 182 -25.38 -6.75 2.64
CA LEU A 182 -25.47 -8.12 3.20
C LEU A 182 -25.18 -8.14 4.71
N LEU A 183 -24.26 -7.31 5.20
CA LEU A 183 -23.92 -7.22 6.63
C LEU A 183 -25.01 -6.52 7.46
N ARG A 184 -25.92 -5.77 6.83
CA ARG A 184 -27.04 -5.07 7.49
C ARG A 184 -28.33 -5.89 7.61
N LYS A 185 -28.36 -7.09 7.04
CA LYS A 185 -29.49 -8.02 7.11
C LYS A 185 -29.32 -9.03 8.22
#